data_8880f231648881fff69be374cc97a443
#
_entry.id   8880f231648881fff69be374cc97a443
#
_cell.length_a   1.000
_cell.length_b   1.000
_cell.length_c   1.000
_cell.angle_alpha   90.00
_cell.angle_beta   90.00
_cell.angle_gamma   90.00
#
_symmetry.space_group_name_H-M   'P 1'
#
loop_
_entity.id
_entity.type
_entity.pdbx_description
1 polymer ?
#
loop_
_entity_poly.entity_id
_entity_poly.type
_entity_poly.pdbx_seq_one_letter_code
_entity_poly.pdbx_strand_id
1 'polypeptide(L)'
;MIRDISGYNGFGIIPTYDIQGCSLTANAAQTFTVPANYANWIAIFSYTPGANIFIRFDGTAATVPTGTVGSIHVSLNPSARAVSGGGTFSVITPDATTPYITVEYQIVAPYQN
;
A
#
# COMPACT_ATOMS: atom_id res chain seq x y z
N MET A 1 12.39 22.97 10.98
CA MET A 1 12.43 23.32 10.42
C MET A 1 12.67 23.49 10.02
N ILE A 2 12.46 22.73 9.80
CA ILE A 2 12.38 23.00 9.13
C ILE A 2 12.34 23.24 8.70
N ARG A 3 11.93 22.98 9.12
CA ARG A 3 11.59 23.29 8.33
C ARG A 3 12.07 23.46 7.72
N ASP A 4 12.10 22.94 7.63
CA ASP A 4 12.22 23.10 6.84
C ASP A 4 12.75 22.68 6.55
N ILE A 5 12.70 21.97 6.60
CA ILE A 5 12.94 21.73 6.12
C ILE A 5 13.28 21.97 5.82
N SER A 6 13.08 21.75 6.06
CA SER A 6 13.12 22.07 5.57
C SER A 6 13.40 22.15 5.22
N GLY A 7 13.11 21.79 5.49
CA GLY A 7 13.04 22.00 5.12
C GLY A 7 13.08 21.76 4.78
N TYR A 8 13.02 21.50 5.16
CA TYR A 8 12.75 21.39 4.43
C TYR A 8 12.42 21.96 4.19
N ASN A 9 11.96 22.02 4.37
CA ASN A 9 11.35 22.47 3.75
C ASN A 9 10.88 22.57 3.01
N GLY A 10 11.14 22.71 3.67
CA GLY A 10 10.04 22.35 2.96
C GLY A 10 10.04 22.05 1.61
N PHE A 11 10.62 21.56 1.16
CA PHE A 11 10.64 21.24 -0.04
C PHE A 11 9.84 20.18 -0.43
N GLY A 12 9.03 19.56 0.13
CA GLY A 12 8.18 18.57 -0.32
C GLY A 12 8.76 17.18 -0.51
N ILE A 13 9.96 16.98 -0.23
CA ILE A 13 10.53 15.65 -0.25
C ILE A 13 10.25 15.01 1.09
N ILE A 14 9.40 13.99 1.09
CA ILE A 14 9.05 13.28 2.30
C ILE A 14 9.83 11.98 2.31
N PRO A 15 10.65 11.74 3.34
CA PRO A 15 11.45 10.51 3.38
C PRO A 15 10.57 9.27 3.50
N THR A 16 11.01 8.19 2.88
CA THR A 16 10.43 6.89 3.10
C THR A 16 10.74 6.44 4.50
N TYR A 17 9.71 6.01 5.23
CA TYR A 17 9.88 5.52 6.59
C TYR A 17 10.19 4.03 6.61
N ASP A 18 9.45 3.24 5.85
CA ASP A 18 9.56 1.79 5.86
C ASP A 18 9.18 1.22 4.50
N ILE A 19 9.74 0.08 4.17
CA ILE A 19 9.42 -0.64 2.96
C ILE A 19 9.15 -2.09 3.35
N GLN A 20 7.97 -2.58 2.98
CA GLN A 20 7.58 -3.96 3.20
C GLN A 20 7.40 -4.64 1.85
N GLY A 21 7.56 -5.93 1.78
CA GLY A 21 7.33 -6.63 0.54
C GLY A 21 7.25 -8.14 0.73
N CYS A 22 6.65 -8.81 -0.24
CA CYS A 22 6.60 -10.26 -0.24
C CYS A 22 6.28 -10.81 -1.63
N SER A 23 6.61 -12.10 -1.82
CA SER A 23 6.15 -12.85 -2.99
C SER A 23 4.73 -13.33 -2.72
N LEU A 24 3.89 -13.36 -3.76
CA LEU A 24 2.51 -13.80 -3.63
C LEU A 24 2.33 -15.16 -4.29
N THR A 25 1.63 -16.05 -3.60
CA THR A 25 1.20 -17.33 -4.16
C THR A 25 -0.20 -17.14 -4.72
N ALA A 26 -0.48 -17.77 -5.87
CA ALA A 26 -1.79 -17.63 -6.51
C ALA A 26 -2.93 -17.95 -5.56
N ASN A 27 -3.90 -17.05 -5.53
CA ASN A 27 -5.13 -17.19 -4.74
C ASN A 27 -4.95 -17.29 -3.23
N ALA A 28 -3.80 -16.89 -2.71
CA ALA A 28 -3.53 -16.88 -1.27
C ALA A 28 -3.32 -15.43 -0.83
N ALA A 29 -4.23 -14.92 -0.02
CA ALA A 29 -4.16 -13.54 0.44
C ALA A 29 -3.06 -13.36 1.49
N GLN A 30 -2.37 -12.22 1.43
CA GLN A 30 -1.39 -11.81 2.43
C GLN A 30 -1.84 -10.50 3.05
N THR A 31 -1.59 -10.33 4.34
CA THR A 31 -2.00 -9.12 5.06
C THR A 31 -0.77 -8.28 5.41
N PHE A 32 -0.84 -6.99 5.06
CA PHE A 32 0.18 -6.02 5.44
C PHE A 32 -0.36 -5.16 6.57
N THR A 33 0.52 -4.81 7.51
CA THR A 33 0.17 -3.90 8.61
C THR A 33 0.92 -2.60 8.43
N VAL A 34 0.19 -1.49 8.43
CA VAL A 34 0.76 -0.15 8.30
C VAL A 34 1.50 0.20 9.59
N PRO A 35 2.70 0.81 9.52
CA PRO A 35 3.40 1.24 10.74
C PRO A 35 2.50 2.10 11.61
N ALA A 36 2.60 1.92 12.93
CA ALA A 36 1.70 2.58 13.88
C ALA A 36 2.28 3.83 14.54
N ASN A 37 3.51 4.24 14.17
CA ASN A 37 4.18 5.37 14.79
C ASN A 37 3.51 6.71 14.52
N TYR A 38 2.80 6.82 13.39
CA TYR A 38 2.09 8.04 13.00
C TYR A 38 0.71 7.66 12.54
N ALA A 39 -0.20 8.62 12.56
CA ALA A 39 -1.61 8.37 12.25
C ALA A 39 -1.89 8.25 10.75
N ASN A 40 -1.17 9.01 9.93
CA ASN A 40 -1.46 9.11 8.51
C ASN A 40 -0.24 8.80 7.67
N TRP A 41 -0.45 7.96 6.67
CA TRP A 41 0.62 7.53 5.77
C TRP A 41 0.14 7.53 4.33
N ILE A 42 1.09 7.60 3.41
CA ILE A 42 0.85 7.27 2.01
C ILE A 42 1.59 5.97 1.73
N ALA A 43 0.87 4.95 1.29
CA ALA A 43 1.46 3.70 0.84
C ALA A 43 1.66 3.78 -0.67
N ILE A 44 2.88 3.56 -1.14
CA ILE A 44 3.23 3.56 -2.55
C ILE A 44 3.57 2.14 -2.94
N PHE A 45 2.89 1.62 -3.96
CA PHE A 45 3.00 0.22 -4.33
C PHE A 45 3.84 0.03 -5.58
N SER A 46 4.64 -1.03 -5.60
CA SER A 46 5.38 -1.46 -6.78
C SER A 46 5.19 -2.95 -6.97
N TYR A 47 5.09 -3.39 -8.21
CA TYR A 47 4.75 -4.78 -8.54
C TYR A 47 5.71 -5.33 -9.58
N THR A 48 5.85 -6.65 -9.62
CA THR A 48 6.48 -7.31 -10.76
C THR A 48 5.79 -6.86 -12.05
N PRO A 49 6.53 -6.43 -13.08
CA PRO A 49 5.91 -5.99 -14.32
C PRO A 49 4.97 -7.04 -14.92
N GLY A 50 3.78 -6.60 -15.31
CA GLY A 50 2.76 -7.48 -15.88
C GLY A 50 1.94 -8.27 -14.88
N ALA A 51 2.21 -8.14 -13.60
CA ALA A 51 1.45 -8.86 -12.58
C ALA A 51 0.07 -8.26 -12.38
N ASN A 52 -0.89 -9.10 -11.97
CA ASN A 52 -2.22 -8.65 -11.61
C ASN A 52 -2.39 -8.85 -10.11
N ILE A 53 -2.33 -7.77 -9.35
CA ILE A 53 -2.39 -7.82 -7.89
C ILE A 53 -3.58 -6.98 -7.42
N PHE A 54 -4.47 -7.60 -6.65
CA PHE A 54 -5.66 -6.96 -6.12
C PHE A 54 -5.45 -6.64 -4.65
N ILE A 55 -5.81 -5.44 -4.23
CA ILE A 55 -5.63 -4.98 -2.85
C ILE A 55 -6.95 -4.51 -2.28
N ARG A 56 -7.26 -4.99 -1.07
CA ARG A 56 -8.45 -4.62 -0.32
C ARG A 56 -8.04 -3.83 0.92
N PHE A 57 -8.66 -2.66 1.11
CA PHE A 57 -8.24 -1.72 2.15
C PHE A 57 -9.20 -1.61 3.34
N ASP A 58 -10.21 -2.45 3.44
CA ASP A 58 -11.24 -2.35 4.48
C ASP A 58 -11.05 -3.29 5.66
N GLY A 59 -9.90 -3.94 5.76
CA GLY A 59 -9.59 -4.85 6.86
C GLY A 59 -10.09 -6.27 6.64
N THR A 60 -10.75 -6.56 5.53
CA THR A 60 -11.20 -7.90 5.17
C THR A 60 -10.24 -8.53 4.18
N ALA A 61 -10.12 -9.84 4.18
CA ALA A 61 -9.24 -10.55 3.26
C ALA A 61 -9.64 -10.32 1.80
N ALA A 62 -8.66 -10.04 0.95
CA ALA A 62 -8.88 -9.84 -0.48
C ALA A 62 -9.25 -11.14 -1.15
N THR A 63 -10.11 -11.07 -2.16
CA THR A 63 -10.45 -12.21 -3.02
C THR A 63 -10.30 -11.79 -4.46
N VAL A 64 -9.97 -12.74 -5.33
CA VAL A 64 -9.88 -12.49 -6.75
C VAL A 64 -11.29 -12.32 -7.32
N PRO A 65 -11.56 -11.23 -8.06
CA PRO A 65 -12.90 -11.03 -8.63
C PRO A 65 -13.31 -12.17 -9.56
N THR A 66 -14.61 -12.51 -9.52
CA THR A 66 -15.12 -13.66 -10.28
C THR A 66 -15.58 -13.31 -11.69
N GLY A 67 -15.67 -12.04 -12.01
CA GLY A 67 -16.11 -11.62 -13.33
C GLY A 67 -17.61 -11.37 -13.48
N THR A 68 -18.40 -11.61 -12.44
CA THR A 68 -19.81 -11.26 -12.43
C THR A 68 -20.00 -9.84 -11.93
N VAL A 69 -21.07 -9.19 -12.33
CA VAL A 69 -21.38 -7.83 -11.85
C VAL A 69 -21.66 -7.86 -10.35
N GLY A 70 -21.05 -6.94 -9.61
CA GLY A 70 -21.24 -6.83 -8.17
C GLY A 70 -20.14 -6.00 -7.53
N SER A 71 -20.20 -5.87 -6.22
CA SER A 71 -19.16 -5.16 -5.46
C SER A 71 -17.98 -6.09 -5.25
N ILE A 72 -16.81 -5.69 -5.73
CA ILE A 72 -15.62 -6.53 -5.62
C ILE A 72 -14.69 -6.12 -4.50
N HIS A 73 -14.81 -4.88 -4.02
CA HIS A 73 -14.06 -4.34 -2.87
C HIS A 73 -12.53 -4.36 -2.99
N VAL A 74 -11.98 -4.66 -4.14
CA VAL A 74 -10.52 -4.68 -4.36
C VAL A 74 -10.16 -3.75 -5.51
N SER A 75 -8.93 -3.21 -5.44
CA SER A 75 -8.37 -2.38 -6.51
C SER A 75 -7.25 -3.15 -7.20
N LEU A 76 -7.22 -3.11 -8.53
CA LEU A 76 -6.17 -3.76 -9.31
C LEU A 76 -4.96 -2.82 -9.42
N ASN A 77 -3.81 -3.29 -8.96
CA ASN A 77 -2.52 -2.59 -9.08
C ASN A 77 -2.60 -1.10 -8.74
N PRO A 78 -3.12 -0.72 -7.56
CA PRO A 78 -3.14 0.70 -7.21
C PRO A 78 -1.71 1.23 -7.11
N SER A 79 -1.50 2.50 -7.49
CA SER A 79 -0.18 3.12 -7.42
C SER A 79 0.14 3.65 -6.03
N ALA A 80 -0.82 4.30 -5.40
CA ALA A 80 -0.66 4.87 -4.08
C ALA A 80 -2.01 4.99 -3.39
N ARG A 81 -1.99 4.94 -2.06
CA ARG A 81 -3.21 5.06 -1.29
C ARG A 81 -2.90 5.66 0.07
N ALA A 82 -3.78 6.55 0.56
CA ALA A 82 -3.69 7.03 1.93
C ALA A 82 -4.16 5.90 2.86
N VAL A 83 -3.40 5.64 3.90
CA VAL A 83 -3.70 4.57 4.85
C VAL A 83 -3.49 5.07 6.28
N SER A 84 -4.16 4.43 7.24
CA SER A 84 -4.07 4.81 8.65
C SER A 84 -3.05 3.98 9.38
N GLY A 85 -2.32 4.60 10.30
CA GLY A 85 -1.34 3.90 11.12
C GLY A 85 -1.96 2.77 11.91
N GLY A 86 -1.32 1.62 11.88
CA GLY A 86 -1.81 0.43 12.57
C GLY A 86 -2.91 -0.33 11.83
N GLY A 87 -3.43 0.24 10.74
CA GLY A 87 -4.44 -0.44 9.93
C GLY A 87 -3.82 -1.56 9.10
N THR A 88 -4.67 -2.34 8.47
CA THR A 88 -4.21 -3.45 7.62
C THR A 88 -4.85 -3.37 6.25
N PHE A 89 -4.17 -3.96 5.26
CA PHE A 89 -4.75 -4.19 3.94
C PHE A 89 -4.32 -5.57 3.47
N SER A 90 -5.13 -6.15 2.60
CA SER A 90 -4.93 -7.52 2.14
C SER A 90 -4.64 -7.52 0.65
N VAL A 91 -3.68 -8.32 0.21
CA VAL A 91 -3.29 -8.43 -1.19
C VAL A 91 -3.44 -9.85 -1.67
N ILE A 92 -3.82 -10.02 -2.93
CA ILE A 92 -3.99 -11.33 -3.54
C ILE A 92 -3.69 -11.23 -5.04
N THR A 93 -3.21 -12.31 -5.61
CA THR A 93 -3.01 -12.41 -7.06
C THR A 93 -3.59 -13.72 -7.57
N PRO A 94 -4.17 -13.73 -8.78
CA PRO A 94 -4.53 -14.98 -9.44
C PRO A 94 -3.34 -15.59 -10.19
N ASP A 95 -2.22 -14.85 -10.32
CA ASP A 95 -1.11 -15.25 -11.17
C ASP A 95 -0.29 -16.37 -10.54
N ALA A 96 0.05 -17.41 -11.32
CA ALA A 96 0.85 -18.52 -10.86
C ALA A 96 2.36 -18.25 -10.92
N THR A 97 2.75 -17.07 -11.37
CA THR A 97 4.15 -16.69 -11.56
C THR A 97 4.84 -16.22 -10.29
N THR A 98 4.16 -16.28 -9.17
CA THR A 98 4.64 -15.79 -7.86
C THR A 98 5.18 -14.36 -7.92
N PRO A 99 4.34 -13.40 -8.32
CA PRO A 99 4.79 -12.01 -8.45
C PRO A 99 5.11 -11.40 -7.10
N TYR A 100 5.93 -10.37 -7.11
CA TYR A 100 6.36 -9.67 -5.91
C TYR A 100 5.65 -8.33 -5.79
N ILE A 101 5.32 -7.94 -4.57
CA ILE A 101 4.79 -6.61 -4.27
C ILE A 101 5.68 -5.95 -3.23
N THR A 102 5.97 -4.68 -3.41
CA THR A 102 6.59 -3.86 -2.38
C THR A 102 5.68 -2.68 -2.04
N VAL A 103 5.69 -2.30 -0.78
CA VAL A 103 4.92 -1.16 -0.27
C VAL A 103 5.87 -0.24 0.44
N GLU A 104 5.94 0.99 -0.02
CA GLU A 104 6.77 2.01 0.59
C GLU A 104 5.88 2.97 1.35
N TYR A 105 6.14 3.17 2.64
CA TYR A 105 5.33 4.04 3.48
C TYR A 105 6.01 5.39 3.64
N GLN A 106 5.29 6.45 3.29
CA GLN A 106 5.76 7.82 3.49
C GLN A 106 4.86 8.51 4.50
N ILE A 107 5.47 9.25 5.42
CA ILE A 107 4.74 9.97 6.44
C ILE A 107 4.03 11.16 5.79
N VAL A 108 2.75 11.32 6.10
CA VAL A 108 2.03 12.52 5.70
C VAL A 108 2.25 13.53 6.80
N ALA A 109 3.15 14.44 6.56
CA ALA A 109 3.49 15.41 7.58
C ALA A 109 2.38 16.43 7.71
N PRO A 110 1.90 16.64 8.92
CA PRO A 110 0.85 17.58 9.14
C PRO A 110 1.45 18.91 9.38
N TYR A 111 2.20 19.44 8.53
CA TYR A 111 2.70 20.69 8.81
C TYR A 111 1.95 21.74 8.21
N GLN A 112 1.96 21.96 8.73
CA GLN A 112 1.57 22.69 8.43
C GLN A 112 1.67 23.48 9.07
N ASN A 113 1.99 23.58 9.50
CA ASN A 113 2.13 24.12 9.83
C ASN A 113 2.31 24.51 9.82
#